data_167012f7666e4a87eb83de04cd82a007
#
_entry.id   167012f7666e4a87eb83de04cd82a007
#
_cell.length_a   1.000
_cell.length_b   1.000
_cell.length_c   1.000
_cell.angle_alpha   90.00
_cell.angle_beta   90.00
_cell.angle_gamma   90.00
#
_symmetry.space_group_name_H-M   'P 1'
#
loop_
_entity.id
_entity.type
_entity.pdbx_description
1 polymer ?
#
loop_
_entity_poly.entity_id
_entity_poly.type
_entity_poly.pdbx_seq_one_letter_code
_entity_poly.pdbx_strand_id
1 'polypeptide(L)'
;RSVDQVLKALRVAGGGRPWHGIAHAFNGSEQQAQACIDLGLKLGFGGALTFERALRLRRLAADLPLSAIVMETDSPDIPPHWLYTTQAERSEGQAQGRNEPSELPRIAQVVAGLRGMPLQALAQASTDNALQALPRLASLLAASDGGLHGT
;
A
#
# COMPACT_ATOMS: atom_id res chain seq x y z
N ARG A 1 10.26 -9.13 -14.57
CA ARG A 1 9.79 -10.39 -15.24
C ARG A 1 8.59 -11.01 -14.51
N SER A 2 8.60 -11.15 -13.17
CA SER A 2 7.47 -11.77 -12.44
C SER A 2 6.18 -10.94 -12.52
N VAL A 3 6.24 -9.62 -12.33
CA VAL A 3 5.08 -8.72 -12.43
C VAL A 3 4.42 -8.82 -13.80
N ASP A 4 5.19 -8.80 -14.88
CA ASP A 4 4.65 -8.86 -16.24
C ASP A 4 3.93 -10.19 -16.53
N GLN A 5 4.44 -11.29 -15.98
CA GLN A 5 3.78 -12.60 -16.08
C GLN A 5 2.45 -12.64 -15.33
N VAL A 6 2.41 -12.06 -14.12
CA VAL A 6 1.17 -11.93 -13.33
C VAL A 6 0.16 -11.07 -14.08
N LEU A 7 0.56 -9.89 -14.57
CA LEU A 7 -0.31 -9.01 -15.34
C LEU A 7 -0.88 -9.70 -16.58
N LYS A 8 -0.04 -10.47 -17.30
CA LYS A 8 -0.49 -11.26 -18.46
C LYS A 8 -1.53 -12.31 -18.06
N ALA A 9 -1.26 -13.06 -16.98
CA ALA A 9 -2.19 -14.08 -16.49
C ALA A 9 -3.52 -13.46 -16.05
N LEU A 10 -3.50 -12.33 -15.34
CA LEU A 10 -4.71 -11.62 -14.91
C LEU A 10 -5.54 -11.14 -16.10
N ARG A 11 -4.91 -10.61 -17.16
CA ARG A 11 -5.62 -10.19 -18.38
C ARG A 11 -6.34 -11.35 -19.04
N VAL A 12 -5.68 -12.51 -19.15
CA VAL A 12 -6.26 -13.70 -19.75
C VAL A 12 -7.42 -14.24 -18.89
N ALA A 13 -7.20 -14.37 -17.59
CA ALA A 13 -8.19 -14.92 -16.67
C ALA A 13 -9.40 -13.99 -16.46
N GLY A 14 -9.19 -12.67 -16.54
CA GLY A 14 -10.25 -11.67 -16.35
C GLY A 14 -11.25 -11.57 -17.50
N GLY A 15 -10.87 -12.01 -18.70
CA GLY A 15 -11.74 -11.95 -19.87
C GLY A 15 -12.28 -10.53 -20.15
N GLY A 16 -11.47 -9.49 -19.90
CA GLY A 16 -11.84 -8.09 -20.07
C GLY A 16 -12.60 -7.45 -18.90
N ARG A 17 -12.88 -8.21 -17.84
CA ARG A 17 -13.51 -7.67 -16.62
C ARG A 17 -12.46 -7.11 -15.67
N PRO A 18 -12.75 -6.00 -14.97
CA PRO A 18 -11.85 -5.45 -13.95
C PRO A 18 -11.73 -6.43 -12.76
N TRP A 19 -10.55 -6.44 -12.16
CA TRP A 19 -10.29 -7.15 -10.93
C TRP A 19 -10.55 -6.24 -9.72
N HIS A 20 -10.86 -6.86 -8.59
CA HIS A 20 -10.83 -6.24 -7.27
C HIS A 20 -9.66 -6.84 -6.50
N GLY A 21 -8.78 -5.99 -5.97
CA GLY A 21 -7.62 -6.45 -5.23
C GLY A 21 -6.54 -5.40 -5.11
N ILE A 22 -5.45 -5.80 -4.47
CA ILE A 22 -4.30 -4.94 -4.17
C ILE A 22 -3.04 -5.60 -4.73
N ALA A 23 -2.27 -4.86 -5.52
CA ALA A 23 -0.89 -5.23 -5.83
C ALA A 23 -0.03 -4.84 -4.63
N HIS A 24 0.11 -5.79 -3.69
CA HIS A 24 0.79 -5.65 -2.42
C HIS A 24 2.30 -5.44 -2.60
N ALA A 25 2.93 -4.66 -1.70
CA ALA A 25 4.35 -4.32 -1.71
C ALA A 25 4.84 -3.86 -3.10
N PHE A 26 4.04 -2.97 -3.73
CA PHE A 26 4.30 -2.59 -5.11
C PHE A 26 5.69 -1.93 -5.27
N ASN A 27 6.51 -2.52 -6.13
CA ASN A 27 7.86 -2.04 -6.43
C ASN A 27 8.17 -2.11 -7.95
N GLY A 28 7.16 -1.94 -8.77
CA GLY A 28 7.26 -1.98 -10.22
C GLY A 28 7.69 -0.67 -10.85
N SER A 29 7.67 -0.65 -12.20
CA SER A 29 7.82 0.56 -13.00
C SER A 29 6.49 1.32 -13.09
N GLU A 30 6.54 2.54 -13.61
CA GLU A 30 5.35 3.35 -13.90
C GLU A 30 4.39 2.63 -14.87
N GLN A 31 4.94 2.00 -15.92
CA GLN A 31 4.14 1.22 -16.87
C GLN A 31 3.46 0.02 -16.20
N GLN A 32 4.14 -0.63 -15.26
CA GLN A 32 3.55 -1.73 -14.49
C GLN A 32 2.48 -1.22 -13.51
N ALA A 33 2.70 -0.05 -12.89
CA ALA A 33 1.69 0.60 -12.05
C ALA A 33 0.43 0.91 -12.85
N GLN A 34 0.58 1.55 -14.02
CA GLN A 34 -0.55 1.84 -14.89
C GLN A 34 -1.28 0.56 -15.32
N ALA A 35 -0.53 -0.48 -15.68
CA ALA A 35 -1.12 -1.77 -16.07
C ALA A 35 -1.91 -2.45 -14.91
N CYS A 36 -1.50 -2.27 -13.66
CA CYS A 36 -2.28 -2.72 -12.49
C CYS A 36 -3.57 -1.91 -12.36
N ILE A 37 -3.48 -0.59 -12.49
CA ILE A 37 -4.63 0.33 -12.40
C ILE A 37 -5.66 0.02 -13.51
N ASP A 38 -5.21 -0.19 -14.73
CA ASP A 38 -6.06 -0.55 -15.88
C ASP A 38 -6.79 -1.89 -15.67
N LEU A 39 -6.22 -2.78 -14.85
CA LEU A 39 -6.85 -4.02 -14.44
C LEU A 39 -7.81 -3.86 -13.25
N GLY A 40 -7.94 -2.67 -12.67
CA GLY A 40 -8.79 -2.40 -11.50
C GLY A 40 -8.12 -2.64 -10.16
N LEU A 41 -6.80 -2.93 -10.13
CA LEU A 41 -6.06 -3.13 -8.89
C LEU A 41 -5.67 -1.81 -8.23
N LYS A 42 -5.66 -1.80 -6.91
CA LYS A 42 -4.99 -0.77 -6.11
C LYS A 42 -3.52 -1.15 -5.90
N LEU A 43 -2.69 -0.17 -5.57
CA LEU A 43 -1.26 -0.35 -5.35
C LEU A 43 -0.94 -0.09 -3.88
N GLY A 44 -0.32 -1.09 -3.23
CA GLY A 44 0.10 -1.01 -1.84
C GLY A 44 1.45 -0.30 -1.70
N PHE A 45 1.50 0.71 -0.83
CA PHE A 45 2.71 1.45 -0.48
C PHE A 45 2.95 1.39 1.03
N GLY A 46 4.14 0.90 1.41
CA GLY A 46 4.53 0.64 2.79
C GLY A 46 5.91 1.20 3.15
N GLY A 47 6.58 0.57 4.11
CA GLY A 47 7.84 1.02 4.68
C GLY A 47 8.97 1.31 3.69
N ALA A 48 9.02 0.59 2.56
CA ALA A 48 10.07 0.73 1.56
C ALA A 48 10.19 2.16 0.97
N LEU A 49 9.08 2.89 0.83
CA LEU A 49 9.10 4.26 0.27
C LEU A 49 9.65 5.31 1.25
N THR A 50 9.76 4.97 2.54
CA THR A 50 10.25 5.90 3.57
C THR A 50 11.75 6.18 3.44
N PHE A 51 12.49 5.30 2.75
CA PHE A 51 13.90 5.52 2.46
C PHE A 51 14.06 6.62 1.40
N GLU A 52 14.88 7.63 1.67
CA GLU A 52 15.11 8.73 0.72
C GLU A 52 15.66 8.26 -0.63
N ARG A 53 16.47 7.21 -0.62
CA ARG A 53 17.03 6.58 -1.83
C ARG A 53 16.01 5.84 -2.70
N ALA A 54 14.80 5.59 -2.20
CA ALA A 54 13.73 4.91 -2.95
C ALA A 54 13.03 5.86 -3.94
N LEU A 55 13.80 6.58 -4.75
CA LEU A 55 13.34 7.68 -5.61
C LEU A 55 12.17 7.29 -6.51
N ARG A 56 12.21 6.08 -7.09
CA ARG A 56 11.13 5.59 -7.97
C ARG A 56 9.83 5.39 -7.20
N LEU A 57 9.87 4.70 -6.06
CA LEU A 57 8.68 4.47 -5.24
C LEU A 57 8.09 5.78 -4.73
N ARG A 58 8.94 6.70 -4.29
CA ARG A 58 8.53 8.01 -3.82
C ARG A 58 7.84 8.82 -4.93
N ARG A 59 8.37 8.78 -6.15
CA ARG A 59 7.75 9.42 -7.32
C ARG A 59 6.39 8.78 -7.62
N LEU A 60 6.30 7.46 -7.68
CA LEU A 60 5.04 6.76 -7.91
C LEU A 60 3.99 7.10 -6.83
N ALA A 61 4.39 7.12 -5.56
CA ALA A 61 3.50 7.50 -4.48
C ALA A 61 3.03 8.96 -4.57
N ALA A 62 3.85 9.87 -5.12
CA ALA A 62 3.49 11.28 -5.33
C ALA A 62 2.55 11.47 -6.53
N ASP A 63 2.84 10.82 -7.66
CA ASP A 63 2.29 11.20 -8.98
C ASP A 63 1.10 10.34 -9.42
N LEU A 64 0.99 9.10 -8.93
CA LEU A 64 -0.13 8.21 -9.29
C LEU A 64 -1.48 8.77 -8.81
N PRO A 65 -2.58 8.43 -9.49
CA PRO A 65 -3.92 8.81 -9.03
C PRO A 65 -4.16 8.42 -7.59
N LEU A 66 -4.66 9.33 -6.76
CA LEU A 66 -4.93 9.06 -5.34
C LEU A 66 -5.89 7.88 -5.16
N SER A 67 -6.82 7.71 -6.09
CA SER A 67 -7.76 6.58 -6.13
C SER A 67 -7.13 5.21 -6.34
N ALA A 68 -5.84 5.16 -6.70
CA ALA A 68 -5.12 3.90 -6.92
C ALA A 68 -4.28 3.46 -5.72
N ILE A 69 -4.14 4.29 -4.68
CA ILE A 69 -3.18 4.07 -3.58
C ILE A 69 -3.87 3.49 -2.35
N VAL A 70 -3.26 2.46 -1.78
CA VAL A 70 -3.56 1.97 -0.42
C VAL A 70 -2.29 1.95 0.41
N MET A 71 -2.44 2.19 1.72
CA MET A 71 -1.33 2.17 2.67
C MET A 71 -1.22 0.80 3.33
N GLU A 72 0.01 0.34 3.55
CA GLU A 72 0.31 -0.95 4.19
C GLU A 72 1.58 -0.86 5.03
N THR A 73 1.85 -1.84 5.88
CA THR A 73 3.07 -1.90 6.71
C THR A 73 4.00 -3.03 6.34
N ASP A 74 3.48 -4.12 5.78
CA ASP A 74 4.18 -5.40 5.57
C ASP A 74 4.75 -6.01 6.85
N SER A 75 4.23 -5.59 8.00
CA SER A 75 4.74 -6.06 9.29
C SER A 75 4.65 -7.60 9.43
N PRO A 76 5.68 -8.25 9.99
CA PRO A 76 6.87 -7.68 10.64
C PRO A 76 8.01 -7.32 9.66
N ASP A 77 7.84 -7.61 8.36
CA ASP A 77 8.83 -7.40 7.31
C ASP A 77 8.84 -5.96 6.78
N ILE A 78 9.78 -5.64 5.90
CA ILE A 78 9.93 -4.36 5.19
C ILE A 78 9.81 -3.14 6.12
N PRO A 79 10.66 -3.04 7.17
CA PRO A 79 10.57 -1.95 8.14
C PRO A 79 10.79 -0.58 7.46
N PRO A 80 10.10 0.47 7.91
CA PRO A 80 10.40 1.82 7.50
C PRO A 80 11.82 2.23 7.95
N HIS A 81 12.38 3.28 7.32
CA HIS A 81 13.78 3.63 7.50
C HIS A 81 14.16 3.90 8.96
N TRP A 82 13.28 4.43 9.78
CA TRP A 82 13.54 4.74 11.19
C TRP A 82 13.61 3.51 12.11
N LEU A 83 13.18 2.34 11.63
CA LEU A 83 13.30 1.07 12.32
C LEU A 83 14.42 0.20 11.76
N TYR A 84 14.99 0.60 10.61
CA TYR A 84 15.98 -0.22 9.92
C TYR A 84 17.35 -0.09 10.57
N THR A 85 17.90 -1.22 10.98
CA THR A 85 19.28 -1.34 11.48
C THR A 85 20.12 -1.99 10.40
N THR A 86 21.22 -1.36 10.02
CA THR A 86 22.15 -1.88 9.01
C THR A 86 22.82 -3.17 9.47
N GLN A 87 23.40 -3.92 8.53
CA GLN A 87 24.15 -5.13 8.88
C GLN A 87 25.34 -4.83 9.80
N ALA A 88 26.03 -3.71 9.59
CA ALA A 88 27.15 -3.26 10.43
C ALA A 88 26.69 -3.02 11.87
N GLU A 89 25.64 -2.23 12.07
CA GLU A 89 25.06 -1.92 13.39
C GLU A 89 24.56 -3.21 14.09
N ARG A 90 23.95 -4.15 13.36
CA ARG A 90 23.58 -5.46 13.92
C ARG A 90 24.76 -6.28 14.35
N SER A 91 25.86 -6.21 13.60
CA SER A 91 27.12 -6.89 13.99
C SER A 91 27.74 -6.30 15.26
N GLU A 92 27.43 -5.05 15.56
CA GLU A 92 27.81 -4.34 16.79
C GLU A 92 26.82 -4.55 17.95
N GLY A 93 25.79 -5.41 17.75
CA GLY A 93 24.81 -5.78 18.77
C GLY A 93 23.55 -4.93 18.80
N GLN A 94 23.33 -4.01 17.83
CA GLN A 94 22.08 -3.25 17.74
C GLN A 94 20.95 -4.15 17.23
N ALA A 95 19.83 -4.16 17.95
CA ALA A 95 18.65 -4.90 17.53
C ALA A 95 17.93 -4.20 16.37
N GLN A 96 17.42 -5.00 15.43
CA GLN A 96 16.48 -4.50 14.41
C GLN A 96 15.21 -4.01 15.09
N GLY A 97 14.75 -2.81 14.75
CA GLY A 97 13.44 -2.32 15.18
C GLY A 97 12.33 -3.20 14.62
N ARG A 98 11.32 -3.48 15.45
CA ARG A 98 10.18 -4.30 15.04
C ARG A 98 9.19 -3.47 14.22
N ASN A 99 8.90 -3.93 13.01
CA ASN A 99 7.83 -3.34 12.21
C ASN A 99 6.48 -3.86 12.71
N GLU A 100 5.55 -2.94 12.98
CA GLU A 100 4.22 -3.25 13.52
C GLU A 100 3.15 -2.44 12.77
N PRO A 101 1.87 -2.87 12.79
CA PRO A 101 0.77 -2.12 12.18
C PRO A 101 0.63 -0.68 12.70
N SER A 102 1.09 -0.40 13.92
CA SER A 102 1.13 0.94 14.54
C SER A 102 2.04 1.93 13.81
N GLU A 103 2.92 1.48 12.93
CA GLU A 103 3.77 2.33 12.08
C GLU A 103 3.00 2.95 10.89
N LEU A 104 1.81 2.44 10.57
CA LEU A 104 1.03 2.88 9.41
C LEU A 104 0.80 4.40 9.35
N PRO A 105 0.42 5.09 10.45
CA PRO A 105 0.21 6.54 10.41
C PRO A 105 1.48 7.31 10.06
N ARG A 106 2.63 6.87 10.56
CA ARG A 106 3.91 7.52 10.28
C ARG A 106 4.38 7.29 8.85
N ILE A 107 4.17 6.09 8.30
CA ILE A 107 4.41 5.80 6.88
C ILE A 107 3.50 6.66 6.01
N ALA A 108 2.21 6.73 6.33
CA ALA A 108 1.24 7.56 5.60
C ALA A 108 1.61 9.05 5.64
N GLN A 109 2.18 9.54 6.74
CA GLN A 109 2.65 10.92 6.83
C GLN A 109 3.75 11.24 5.81
N VAL A 110 4.65 10.29 5.53
CA VAL A 110 5.65 10.45 4.46
C VAL A 110 4.97 10.60 3.10
N VAL A 111 3.98 9.76 2.79
CA VAL A 111 3.24 9.83 1.52
C VAL A 111 2.44 11.14 1.43
N ALA A 112 1.76 11.55 2.49
CA ALA A 112 1.03 12.82 2.55
C ALA A 112 1.96 14.01 2.27
N GLY A 113 3.16 14.00 2.86
CA GLY A 113 4.20 15.01 2.60
C GLY A 113 4.67 15.02 1.15
N LEU A 114 4.91 13.86 0.55
CA LEU A 114 5.30 13.74 -0.87
C LEU A 114 4.23 14.28 -1.82
N ARG A 115 2.95 14.14 -1.44
CA ARG A 115 1.80 14.61 -2.22
C ARG A 115 1.39 16.04 -1.92
N GLY A 116 1.96 16.68 -0.92
CA GLY A 116 1.56 18.01 -0.47
C GLY A 116 0.11 18.07 0.03
N MET A 117 -0.38 17.02 0.68
CA MET A 117 -1.76 16.91 1.14
C MET A 117 -1.84 16.59 2.64
N PRO A 118 -2.98 16.91 3.31
CA PRO A 118 -3.19 16.54 4.70
C PRO A 118 -3.22 15.02 4.91
N LEU A 119 -2.60 14.55 6.01
CA LEU A 119 -2.59 13.14 6.39
C LEU A 119 -4.02 12.55 6.46
N GLN A 120 -4.95 13.29 7.04
CA GLN A 120 -6.34 12.85 7.16
C GLN A 120 -7.00 12.59 5.79
N ALA A 121 -6.74 13.43 4.80
CA ALA A 121 -7.25 13.25 3.45
C ALA A 121 -6.66 12.00 2.77
N LEU A 122 -5.36 11.73 2.97
CA LEU A 122 -4.73 10.50 2.49
C LEU A 122 -5.32 9.26 3.20
N ALA A 123 -5.48 9.32 4.51
CA ALA A 123 -6.03 8.21 5.30
C ALA A 123 -7.45 7.86 4.83
N GLN A 124 -8.31 8.86 4.64
CA GLN A 124 -9.66 8.64 4.12
C GLN A 124 -9.63 8.01 2.72
N ALA A 125 -8.87 8.58 1.80
CA ALA A 125 -8.75 8.05 0.44
C ALA A 125 -8.22 6.62 0.41
N SER A 126 -7.19 6.31 1.23
CA SER A 126 -6.63 4.95 1.33
C SER A 126 -7.66 3.95 1.88
N THR A 127 -8.45 4.35 2.88
CA THR A 127 -9.55 3.53 3.43
C THR A 127 -10.61 3.26 2.38
N ASP A 128 -11.07 4.28 1.67
CA ASP A 128 -12.08 4.14 0.62
C ASP A 128 -11.58 3.23 -0.52
N ASN A 129 -10.31 3.38 -0.90
CA ASN A 129 -9.65 2.54 -1.90
C ASN A 129 -9.54 1.08 -1.44
N ALA A 130 -9.21 0.84 -0.17
CA ALA A 130 -9.16 -0.51 0.39
C ALA A 130 -10.53 -1.20 0.39
N LEU A 131 -11.59 -0.47 0.73
CA LEU A 131 -12.97 -0.97 0.67
C LEU A 131 -13.40 -1.29 -0.77
N GLN A 132 -13.00 -0.48 -1.74
CA GLN A 132 -13.24 -0.76 -3.16
C GLN A 132 -12.48 -2.00 -3.64
N ALA A 133 -11.23 -2.18 -3.20
CA ALA A 133 -10.42 -3.34 -3.53
C ALA A 133 -10.91 -4.63 -2.88
N LEU A 134 -11.60 -4.52 -1.73
CA LEU A 134 -12.06 -5.64 -0.90
C LEU A 134 -13.58 -5.55 -0.63
N PRO A 135 -14.43 -5.79 -1.64
CA PRO A 135 -15.88 -5.57 -1.52
C PRO A 135 -16.53 -6.35 -0.37
N ARG A 136 -16.02 -7.54 -0.03
CA ARG A 136 -16.51 -8.33 1.10
C ARG A 136 -16.24 -7.67 2.45
N LEU A 137 -15.12 -6.95 2.59
CA LEU A 137 -14.80 -6.20 3.80
C LEU A 137 -15.80 -5.07 4.02
N ALA A 138 -16.14 -4.33 2.96
CA ALA A 138 -17.15 -3.27 3.02
C ALA A 138 -18.49 -3.81 3.53
N SER A 139 -18.93 -4.98 3.04
CA SER A 139 -20.16 -5.63 3.48
C SER A 139 -20.13 -6.06 4.94
N LEU A 140 -18.98 -6.57 5.42
CA LEU A 140 -18.81 -6.98 6.82
C LEU A 140 -18.85 -5.76 7.78
N LEU A 141 -18.23 -4.66 7.43
CA LEU A 141 -18.23 -3.44 8.24
C LEU A 141 -19.65 -2.86 8.34
N ALA A 142 -20.40 -2.79 7.23
CA ALA A 142 -21.78 -2.34 7.23
C ALA A 142 -22.70 -3.21 8.11
N ALA A 143 -22.47 -4.53 8.13
CA ALA A 143 -23.22 -5.47 8.99
C ALA A 143 -22.89 -5.27 10.49
N SER A 144 -21.65 -4.88 10.82
CA SER A 144 -21.23 -4.62 12.21
C SER A 144 -21.87 -3.36 12.79
N ASP A 145 -22.02 -2.31 12.00
CA ASP A 145 -22.61 -1.03 12.43
C ASP A 145 -24.12 -1.15 12.63
N GLY A 146 -24.81 -2.05 11.91
CA GLY A 146 -26.24 -2.31 12.06
C GLY A 146 -26.62 -3.10 13.32
N GLY A 147 -25.66 -3.73 13.99
CA GLY A 147 -25.89 -4.57 15.19
C GLY A 147 -25.87 -3.83 16.53
N LEU A 148 -25.47 -2.55 16.58
CA LEU A 148 -25.30 -1.78 17.82
C LEU A 148 -26.51 -0.90 18.21
N HIS A 149 -27.59 -0.93 17.44
CA HIS A 149 -28.82 -0.14 17.72
C HIS A 149 -30.06 -0.95 18.07
N GLY A 150 -29.88 -2.14 18.63
CA GLY A 150 -30.99 -3.01 19.01
C GLY A 150 -30.87 -3.59 20.42
N THR A 151 -30.98 -2.76 21.44
CA THR A 151 -31.52 -3.13 22.78
C THR A 151 -31.93 -1.87 23.54
#